data_d0b44f82bc8c6979671b237541845863
#
_entry.id   d0b44f82bc8c6979671b237541845863
#
_cell.length_a   1.000
_cell.length_b   1.000
_cell.length_c   1.000
_cell.angle_alpha   90.00
_cell.angle_beta   90.00
_cell.angle_gamma   90.00
#
_symmetry.space_group_name_H-M   'P 1'
#
loop_
_entity.id
_entity.type
_entity.pdbx_description
1 polymer ?
#
loop_
_entity_poly.entity_id
_entity_poly.type
_entity_poly.pdbx_seq_one_letter_code
_entity_poly.pdbx_strand_id
1 'polypeptide(L)'
;DNSGATTYSVKMSASVNGVYAGGIIGVVNYETTSTGTVTITNKMSVINGTVTGKGSAAGGIVGKLGRNSTFVMDTASFSATVNGNGNNGGVIGQMTESTVTSSTALTLKTSVSTGNSMAAGGMIGNVDNAVSVSVENVTVSGTTVTATAITTLSSKAGGILGSWTESTASTRTEAANFKNITLTSSTINGYDKGGV
;
A
#
# COMPACT_ATOMS: atom_id res chain seq x y z
N ASP A 1 5.73 6.33 -24.60
CA ASP A 1 5.69 4.87 -24.48
C ASP A 1 7.10 4.33 -24.57
N ASN A 2 7.65 3.88 -23.45
CA ASN A 2 8.99 3.28 -23.40
C ASN A 2 8.86 1.75 -23.36
N SER A 3 8.18 1.20 -24.34
CA SER A 3 7.85 -0.22 -24.44
C SER A 3 9.08 -1.17 -24.50
N GLY A 4 10.29 -0.61 -24.59
CA GLY A 4 11.53 -1.37 -24.55
C GLY A 4 12.26 -1.40 -23.21
N ALA A 5 11.86 -0.60 -22.21
CA ALA A 5 12.54 -0.58 -20.94
C ALA A 5 11.95 -1.62 -19.97
N THR A 6 12.76 -2.51 -19.50
CA THR A 6 12.37 -3.58 -18.57
C THR A 6 12.33 -3.13 -17.10
N THR A 7 12.85 -1.95 -16.80
CA THR A 7 12.94 -1.45 -15.41
C THR A 7 12.74 0.06 -15.35
N TYR A 8 11.75 0.48 -14.58
CA TYR A 8 11.53 1.88 -14.24
C TYR A 8 11.87 2.08 -12.78
N SER A 9 12.73 3.03 -12.48
CA SER A 9 13.15 3.30 -11.11
C SER A 9 13.13 4.79 -10.79
N VAL A 10 12.84 5.11 -9.54
CA VAL A 10 13.02 6.45 -8.98
C VAL A 10 14.07 6.37 -7.89
N LYS A 11 15.08 7.21 -7.99
CA LYS A 11 16.08 7.39 -6.94
C LYS A 11 15.72 8.62 -6.12
N MET A 12 15.43 8.43 -4.84
CA MET A 12 15.25 9.51 -3.90
C MET A 12 16.59 9.82 -3.21
N SER A 13 17.02 11.08 -3.24
CA SER A 13 18.21 11.53 -2.54
C SER A 13 17.93 12.06 -1.13
N ALA A 14 16.66 12.19 -0.77
CA ALA A 14 16.19 12.64 0.52
C ALA A 14 14.96 11.84 0.97
N SER A 15 14.72 11.81 2.29
CA SER A 15 13.50 11.21 2.82
C SER A 15 12.29 12.08 2.49
N VAL A 16 11.20 11.46 2.06
CA VAL A 16 9.90 12.14 1.93
C VAL A 16 9.19 12.09 3.27
N ASN A 17 8.82 13.25 3.80
CA ASN A 17 8.15 13.40 5.09
C ASN A 17 6.82 14.13 4.92
N GLY A 18 5.75 13.60 5.49
CA GLY A 18 4.44 14.24 5.42
C GLY A 18 3.39 13.53 6.26
N VAL A 19 2.21 14.14 6.40
CA VAL A 19 1.03 13.51 7.02
C VAL A 19 0.60 12.31 6.18
N TYR A 20 0.56 12.52 4.86
CA TYR A 20 0.45 11.47 3.85
C TYR A 20 1.72 11.50 3.01
N ALA A 21 2.55 10.51 3.11
CA ALA A 21 3.82 10.43 2.41
C ALA A 21 3.78 9.36 1.33
N GLY A 22 4.06 9.72 0.09
CA GLY A 22 4.23 8.79 -1.02
C GLY A 22 5.55 9.06 -1.72
N GLY A 23 6.24 8.04 -2.16
CA GLY A 23 7.49 8.21 -2.92
C GLY A 23 7.29 9.02 -4.20
N ILE A 24 6.09 9.02 -4.75
CA ILE A 24 5.71 9.76 -5.96
C ILE A 24 4.54 10.71 -5.67
N ILE A 25 3.49 10.23 -5.00
CA ILE A 25 2.24 10.98 -4.80
C ILE A 25 1.90 10.95 -3.32
N GLY A 26 1.79 12.11 -2.68
CA GLY A 26 1.34 12.21 -1.29
C GLY A 26 -0.13 11.81 -1.15
N VAL A 27 -1.01 12.46 -1.91
CA VAL A 27 -2.47 12.25 -1.85
C VAL A 27 -3.11 12.35 -3.23
N VAL A 28 -4.10 11.51 -3.47
CA VAL A 28 -4.99 11.54 -4.65
C VAL A 28 -6.42 11.73 -4.15
N ASN A 29 -7.16 12.68 -4.72
CA ASN A 29 -8.58 12.94 -4.42
C ASN A 29 -8.90 12.94 -2.91
N TYR A 30 -8.33 13.88 -2.18
CA TYR A 30 -8.52 13.99 -0.73
C TYR A 30 -9.94 14.38 -0.32
N GLU A 31 -10.59 15.20 -1.14
CA GLU A 31 -11.90 15.78 -0.85
C GLU A 31 -13.01 14.72 -0.88
N THR A 32 -13.85 14.70 0.14
CA THR A 32 -15.00 13.80 0.25
C THR A 32 -16.09 14.09 -0.79
N THR A 33 -16.06 15.27 -1.40
CA THR A 33 -17.00 15.74 -2.42
C THR A 33 -16.48 15.60 -3.85
N SER A 34 -15.24 15.09 -4.04
CA SER A 34 -14.68 14.94 -5.37
C SER A 34 -15.51 14.00 -6.24
N THR A 35 -15.99 14.48 -7.38
CA THR A 35 -16.71 13.70 -8.39
C THR A 35 -15.81 13.27 -9.55
N GLY A 36 -14.61 13.86 -9.65
CA GLY A 36 -13.63 13.52 -10.68
C GLY A 36 -13.04 12.12 -10.48
N THR A 37 -12.78 11.41 -11.56
CA THR A 37 -12.08 10.11 -11.55
C THR A 37 -10.62 10.28 -11.89
N VAL A 38 -9.75 9.56 -11.18
CA VAL A 38 -8.30 9.53 -11.44
C VAL A 38 -7.86 8.09 -11.60
N THR A 39 -7.16 7.78 -12.68
CA THR A 39 -6.52 6.48 -12.86
C THR A 39 -5.01 6.66 -12.84
N ILE A 40 -4.34 5.90 -12.00
CA ILE A 40 -2.89 5.86 -11.88
C ILE A 40 -2.43 4.47 -12.29
N THR A 41 -1.60 4.39 -13.32
CA THR A 41 -0.96 3.13 -13.73
C THR A 41 0.51 3.19 -13.33
N ASN A 42 0.91 2.30 -12.43
CA ASN A 42 2.29 2.19 -12.00
C ASN A 42 3.05 1.17 -12.84
N LYS A 43 4.08 1.63 -13.52
CA LYS A 43 5.05 0.80 -14.26
C LYS A 43 6.43 0.77 -13.59
N MET A 44 6.61 1.46 -12.47
CA MET A 44 7.88 1.49 -11.75
C MET A 44 8.10 0.21 -10.95
N SER A 45 9.32 -0.28 -10.96
CA SER A 45 9.73 -1.50 -10.25
C SER A 45 10.49 -1.23 -8.95
N VAL A 46 11.00 -0.02 -8.75
CA VAL A 46 11.83 0.30 -7.58
C VAL A 46 11.61 1.74 -7.14
N ILE A 47 11.41 1.93 -5.85
CA ILE A 47 11.61 3.20 -5.15
C ILE A 47 12.88 3.06 -4.30
N ASN A 48 13.97 3.66 -4.77
CA ASN A 48 15.23 3.69 -4.03
C ASN A 48 15.22 4.83 -3.02
N GLY A 49 15.40 4.52 -1.75
CA GLY A 49 15.31 5.44 -0.64
C GLY A 49 14.21 5.03 0.33
N THR A 50 13.97 5.86 1.35
CA THR A 50 12.98 5.57 2.38
C THR A 50 11.86 6.61 2.33
N VAL A 51 10.62 6.14 2.23
CA VAL A 51 9.43 6.97 2.45
C VAL A 51 9.10 6.95 3.93
N THR A 52 9.03 8.12 4.55
CA THR A 52 8.77 8.24 5.99
C THR A 52 7.48 9.05 6.22
N GLY A 53 6.47 8.38 6.76
CA GLY A 53 5.22 9.00 7.19
C GLY A 53 5.30 9.47 8.64
N LYS A 54 5.12 10.77 8.89
CA LYS A 54 5.04 11.32 10.25
C LYS A 54 3.62 11.37 10.81
N GLY A 55 2.64 11.09 9.98
CA GLY A 55 1.22 11.24 10.31
C GLY A 55 0.38 10.03 9.95
N SER A 56 -0.67 10.24 9.15
CA SER A 56 -1.74 9.26 8.97
C SER A 56 -1.38 8.06 8.09
N ALA A 57 -0.57 8.25 7.03
CA ALA A 57 -0.20 7.13 6.17
C ALA A 57 1.07 7.36 5.34
N ALA A 58 1.77 6.28 5.01
CA ALA A 58 2.87 6.29 4.06
C ALA A 58 2.80 5.10 3.09
N GLY A 59 3.10 5.35 1.82
CA GLY A 59 3.18 4.32 0.79
C GLY A 59 4.40 4.50 -0.10
N GLY A 60 4.94 3.42 -0.62
CA GLY A 60 6.10 3.49 -1.51
C GLY A 60 5.83 4.33 -2.76
N ILE A 61 4.60 4.33 -3.26
CA ILE A 61 4.16 5.15 -4.39
C ILE A 61 3.17 6.22 -3.94
N VAL A 62 2.08 5.83 -3.28
CA VAL A 62 0.98 6.73 -2.89
C VAL A 62 0.78 6.71 -1.39
N GLY A 63 0.82 7.86 -0.73
CA GLY A 63 0.52 7.98 0.69
C GLY A 63 -0.95 7.70 0.99
N LYS A 64 -1.86 8.41 0.31
CA LYS A 64 -3.31 8.17 0.38
C LYS A 64 -3.95 8.16 -1.00
N LEU A 65 -4.65 7.08 -1.31
CA LEU A 65 -5.51 6.94 -2.48
C LEU A 65 -6.96 7.21 -2.05
N GLY A 66 -7.50 8.34 -2.48
CA GLY A 66 -8.83 8.80 -2.10
C GLY A 66 -9.92 8.42 -3.09
N ARG A 67 -11.10 8.97 -2.83
CA ARG A 67 -12.37 8.69 -3.51
C ARG A 67 -12.29 8.72 -5.05
N ASN A 68 -13.02 7.83 -5.71
CA ASN A 68 -13.14 7.74 -7.16
C ASN A 68 -11.79 7.58 -7.89
N SER A 69 -10.80 7.02 -7.23
CA SER A 69 -9.49 6.77 -7.81
C SER A 69 -9.27 5.30 -8.07
N THR A 70 -8.56 4.99 -9.15
CA THR A 70 -8.13 3.63 -9.49
C THR A 70 -6.61 3.60 -9.56
N PHE A 71 -6.02 2.64 -8.87
CA PHE A 71 -4.59 2.36 -8.95
C PHE A 71 -4.36 0.99 -9.59
N VAL A 72 -3.59 0.98 -10.66
CA VAL A 72 -3.24 -0.22 -11.40
C VAL A 72 -1.75 -0.52 -11.21
N MET A 73 -1.46 -1.69 -10.69
CA MET A 73 -0.10 -2.21 -10.59
C MET A 73 0.25 -2.95 -11.89
N ASP A 74 1.01 -2.29 -12.78
CA ASP A 74 1.41 -2.80 -14.09
C ASP A 74 2.94 -2.90 -14.17
N THR A 75 3.50 -3.76 -13.34
CA THR A 75 4.94 -4.08 -13.30
C THR A 75 5.17 -5.50 -12.80
N ALA A 76 6.20 -6.16 -13.30
CA ALA A 76 6.53 -7.52 -12.90
C ALA A 76 7.19 -7.62 -11.51
N SER A 77 7.74 -6.52 -11.01
CA SER A 77 8.36 -6.47 -9.68
C SER A 77 8.23 -5.08 -9.08
N PHE A 78 8.19 -5.02 -7.74
CA PHE A 78 8.24 -3.75 -7.03
C PHE A 78 8.96 -3.88 -5.70
N SER A 79 9.81 -2.90 -5.40
CA SER A 79 10.49 -2.79 -4.11
C SER A 79 10.46 -1.37 -3.56
N ALA A 80 10.28 -1.25 -2.25
CA ALA A 80 10.32 0.01 -1.51
C ALA A 80 10.62 -0.20 -0.03
N THR A 81 11.14 0.84 0.62
CA THR A 81 11.24 0.91 2.08
C THR A 81 10.32 2.02 2.59
N VAL A 82 9.42 1.67 3.48
CA VAL A 82 8.39 2.58 4.03
C VAL A 82 8.37 2.49 5.54
N ASN A 83 8.53 3.61 6.22
CA ASN A 83 8.51 3.70 7.67
C ASN A 83 7.55 4.80 8.12
N GLY A 84 6.97 4.68 9.29
CA GLY A 84 6.14 5.76 9.82
C GLY A 84 5.35 5.39 11.07
N ASN A 85 4.53 6.33 11.52
CA ASN A 85 3.67 6.16 12.69
C ASN A 85 2.19 5.94 12.31
N GLY A 86 1.87 6.01 11.02
CA GLY A 86 0.52 5.83 10.48
C GLY A 86 0.30 4.47 9.81
N ASN A 87 -0.73 4.39 8.98
CA ASN A 87 -0.96 3.22 8.14
C ASN A 87 0.06 3.17 7.00
N ASN A 88 0.90 2.16 6.97
CA ASN A 88 2.01 2.09 6.04
C ASN A 88 1.87 0.90 5.11
N GLY A 89 2.01 1.15 3.81
CA GLY A 89 1.99 0.12 2.78
C GLY A 89 3.19 0.20 1.86
N GLY A 90 3.68 -0.92 1.40
CA GLY A 90 4.81 -0.96 0.47
C GLY A 90 4.53 -0.22 -0.83
N VAL A 91 3.27 -0.13 -1.24
CA VAL A 91 2.79 0.59 -2.44
C VAL A 91 1.89 1.75 -2.05
N ILE A 92 0.82 1.49 -1.28
CA ILE A 92 -0.20 2.46 -0.88
C ILE A 92 -0.32 2.44 0.64
N GLY A 93 -0.21 3.60 1.30
CA GLY A 93 -0.35 3.70 2.74
C GLY A 93 -1.79 3.50 3.22
N GLN A 94 -2.70 4.27 2.65
CA GLN A 94 -4.14 4.19 2.94
C GLN A 94 -4.95 4.34 1.66
N MET A 95 -6.05 3.62 1.55
CA MET A 95 -7.03 3.82 0.50
C MET A 95 -8.44 4.00 1.08
N THR A 96 -9.23 4.87 0.43
CA THR A 96 -10.60 5.19 0.84
C THR A 96 -11.45 5.35 -0.41
N GLU A 97 -12.58 4.64 -0.50
CA GLU A 97 -13.55 4.72 -1.60
C GLU A 97 -12.90 4.66 -3.00
N SER A 98 -11.91 3.81 -3.14
CA SER A 98 -11.07 3.69 -4.34
C SER A 98 -10.87 2.24 -4.75
N THR A 99 -10.26 2.03 -5.90
CA THR A 99 -10.01 0.70 -6.47
C THR A 99 -8.52 0.46 -6.63
N VAL A 100 -8.07 -0.74 -6.29
CA VAL A 100 -6.71 -1.22 -6.58
C VAL A 100 -6.79 -2.51 -7.36
N THR A 101 -6.00 -2.60 -8.42
CA THR A 101 -5.88 -3.81 -9.24
C THR A 101 -4.43 -4.18 -9.50
N SER A 102 -4.15 -5.48 -9.53
CA SER A 102 -2.90 -6.06 -10.03
C SER A 102 -3.27 -7.24 -10.91
N SER A 103 -3.04 -7.14 -12.20
CA SER A 103 -3.43 -8.16 -13.19
C SER A 103 -2.23 -8.88 -13.81
N THR A 104 -1.03 -8.32 -13.71
CA THR A 104 0.21 -8.92 -14.17
C THR A 104 0.88 -9.68 -13.03
N ALA A 105 1.66 -10.72 -13.34
CA ALA A 105 2.47 -11.39 -12.33
C ALA A 105 3.43 -10.41 -11.68
N LEU A 106 3.28 -10.19 -10.36
CA LEU A 106 4.00 -9.18 -9.59
C LEU A 106 4.81 -9.84 -8.48
N THR A 107 6.10 -9.52 -8.40
CA THR A 107 6.92 -9.84 -7.22
C THR A 107 7.08 -8.61 -6.34
N LEU A 108 6.58 -8.68 -5.11
CA LEU A 108 6.75 -7.64 -4.09
C LEU A 108 7.93 -7.97 -3.18
N LYS A 109 8.83 -7.00 -3.01
CA LYS A 109 9.94 -7.05 -2.07
C LYS A 109 10.00 -5.73 -1.30
N THR A 110 9.19 -5.59 -0.27
CA THR A 110 9.04 -4.35 0.46
C THR A 110 9.51 -4.49 1.91
N SER A 111 10.02 -3.39 2.46
CA SER A 111 10.29 -3.27 3.90
C SER A 111 9.37 -2.22 4.47
N VAL A 112 8.41 -2.62 5.29
CA VAL A 112 7.37 -1.73 5.82
C VAL A 112 7.37 -1.81 7.34
N SER A 113 7.46 -0.66 8.00
CA SER A 113 7.31 -0.59 9.45
C SER A 113 6.34 0.50 9.86
N THR A 114 5.54 0.23 10.87
CA THR A 114 4.69 1.23 11.53
C THR A 114 4.78 1.16 13.03
N GLY A 115 4.64 2.31 13.68
CA GLY A 115 4.46 2.45 15.12
C GLY A 115 3.00 2.73 15.48
N ASN A 116 2.76 3.09 16.74
CA ASN A 116 1.48 3.61 17.25
C ASN A 116 0.27 2.70 17.04
N SER A 117 0.46 1.39 17.05
CA SER A 117 -0.65 0.41 16.91
C SER A 117 -1.46 0.57 15.60
N MET A 118 -0.83 1.03 14.55
CA MET A 118 -1.44 1.21 13.23
C MET A 118 -1.24 -0.04 12.35
N ALA A 119 -1.67 0.04 11.10
CA ALA A 119 -1.60 -1.08 10.16
C ALA A 119 -0.39 -0.99 9.23
N ALA A 120 0.27 -2.12 9.01
CA ALA A 120 1.34 -2.27 8.03
C ALA A 120 1.00 -3.39 7.03
N GLY A 121 1.11 -3.11 5.73
CA GLY A 121 0.91 -4.10 4.67
C GLY A 121 2.06 -4.12 3.67
N GLY A 122 2.43 -5.29 3.19
CA GLY A 122 3.47 -5.39 2.16
C GLY A 122 3.13 -4.64 0.87
N MET A 123 1.84 -4.49 0.57
CA MET A 123 1.34 -3.68 -0.55
C MET A 123 0.50 -2.51 -0.05
N ILE A 124 -0.54 -2.76 0.75
CA ILE A 124 -1.51 -1.76 1.20
C ILE A 124 -1.54 -1.73 2.73
N GLY A 125 -1.33 -0.57 3.35
CA GLY A 125 -1.35 -0.43 4.80
C GLY A 125 -2.75 -0.59 5.38
N ASN A 126 -3.69 0.26 4.96
CA ASN A 126 -5.08 0.21 5.39
C ASN A 126 -6.06 0.46 4.25
N VAL A 127 -7.12 -0.30 4.24
CA VAL A 127 -8.31 -0.11 3.41
C VAL A 127 -9.43 0.42 4.29
N ASP A 128 -10.00 1.55 3.92
CA ASP A 128 -11.08 2.23 4.63
C ASP A 128 -12.19 2.53 3.63
N ASN A 129 -13.30 1.79 3.73
CA ASN A 129 -14.43 1.89 2.79
C ASN A 129 -14.01 1.78 1.32
N ALA A 130 -13.19 0.81 0.95
CA ALA A 130 -12.81 0.62 -0.44
C ALA A 130 -13.98 0.18 -1.30
N VAL A 131 -13.92 0.53 -2.58
CA VAL A 131 -14.87 0.00 -3.57
C VAL A 131 -14.43 -1.39 -4.03
N SER A 132 -13.15 -1.57 -4.33
CA SER A 132 -12.61 -2.86 -4.74
C SER A 132 -11.11 -2.97 -4.52
N VAL A 133 -10.67 -4.13 -4.07
CA VAL A 133 -9.27 -4.54 -4.05
C VAL A 133 -9.16 -5.87 -4.79
N SER A 134 -8.58 -5.86 -5.99
CA SER A 134 -8.36 -7.08 -6.78
C SER A 134 -6.86 -7.25 -6.99
N VAL A 135 -6.28 -8.21 -6.29
CA VAL A 135 -4.84 -8.51 -6.29
C VAL A 135 -4.65 -9.95 -6.72
N GLU A 136 -4.10 -10.13 -7.91
CA GLU A 136 -3.94 -11.46 -8.50
C GLU A 136 -2.48 -11.71 -8.91
N ASN A 137 -2.06 -12.98 -8.84
CA ASN A 137 -0.76 -13.45 -9.29
C ASN A 137 0.42 -12.72 -8.62
N VAL A 138 0.34 -12.51 -7.30
CA VAL A 138 1.37 -11.79 -6.55
C VAL A 138 2.22 -12.75 -5.72
N THR A 139 3.53 -12.63 -5.89
CA THR A 139 4.53 -13.27 -5.03
C THR A 139 5.11 -12.23 -4.08
N VAL A 140 4.88 -12.39 -2.80
CA VAL A 140 5.50 -11.59 -1.74
C VAL A 140 6.78 -12.32 -1.32
N SER A 141 7.95 -11.79 -1.69
CA SER A 141 9.23 -12.48 -1.51
C SER A 141 10.29 -11.57 -0.88
N GLY A 142 10.88 -12.02 0.22
CA GLY A 142 11.88 -11.23 0.95
C GLY A 142 11.30 -9.93 1.53
N THR A 143 10.00 -9.89 1.77
CA THR A 143 9.28 -8.75 2.35
C THR A 143 9.37 -8.80 3.87
N THR A 144 9.61 -7.65 4.49
CA THR A 144 9.53 -7.50 5.94
C THR A 144 8.42 -6.50 6.27
N VAL A 145 7.42 -6.93 7.03
CA VAL A 145 6.34 -6.08 7.52
C VAL A 145 6.34 -6.12 9.04
N THR A 146 6.44 -4.96 9.66
CA THR A 146 6.45 -4.84 11.12
C THR A 146 5.47 -3.76 11.57
N ALA A 147 4.49 -4.17 12.36
CA ALA A 147 3.57 -3.26 13.03
C ALA A 147 3.78 -3.36 14.54
N THR A 148 4.27 -2.27 15.15
CA THR A 148 4.60 -2.23 16.57
C THR A 148 3.45 -1.65 17.38
N ALA A 149 2.98 -2.40 18.36
CA ALA A 149 2.04 -1.90 19.37
C ALA A 149 2.79 -1.11 20.46
N ILE A 150 2.27 0.05 20.83
CA ILE A 150 2.86 0.87 21.91
C ILE A 150 2.31 0.43 23.27
N THR A 151 1.11 -0.15 23.30
CA THR A 151 0.41 -0.61 24.49
C THR A 151 -0.45 -1.84 24.18
N THR A 152 -1.52 -2.06 24.92
CA THR A 152 -2.52 -3.12 24.68
C THR A 152 -3.35 -2.93 23.38
N LEU A 153 -3.08 -1.91 22.59
CA LEU A 153 -3.77 -1.66 21.33
C LEU A 153 -3.20 -2.57 20.24
N SER A 154 -4.08 -3.17 19.45
CA SER A 154 -3.73 -4.09 18.36
C SER A 154 -2.96 -3.37 17.24
N SER A 155 -1.79 -3.87 16.92
CA SER A 155 -1.09 -3.53 15.68
C SER A 155 -1.37 -4.61 14.64
N LYS A 156 -1.61 -4.23 13.40
CA LYS A 156 -2.02 -5.16 12.35
C LYS A 156 -0.96 -5.23 11.26
N ALA A 157 -0.53 -6.45 10.92
CA ALA A 157 0.48 -6.66 9.89
C ALA A 157 0.02 -7.73 8.90
N GLY A 158 0.12 -7.45 7.61
CA GLY A 158 -0.20 -8.41 6.56
C GLY A 158 0.81 -8.41 5.42
N GLY A 159 1.01 -9.55 4.79
CA GLY A 159 1.92 -9.70 3.65
C GLY A 159 1.48 -8.86 2.44
N ILE A 160 0.19 -8.73 2.20
CA ILE A 160 -0.40 -7.85 1.18
C ILE A 160 -1.09 -6.67 1.85
N LEU A 161 -2.06 -6.92 2.73
CA LEU A 161 -2.94 -5.93 3.32
C LEU A 161 -2.80 -5.94 4.84
N GLY A 162 -2.53 -4.77 5.44
CA GLY A 162 -2.40 -4.64 6.88
C GLY A 162 -3.75 -4.63 7.61
N SER A 163 -4.73 -3.89 7.10
CA SER A 163 -6.07 -3.81 7.72
C SER A 163 -7.13 -3.45 6.69
N TRP A 164 -8.33 -3.99 6.91
CA TRP A 164 -9.56 -3.56 6.22
C TRP A 164 -10.55 -3.08 7.25
N THR A 165 -11.05 -1.88 7.08
CA THR A 165 -12.05 -1.27 7.96
C THR A 165 -13.26 -0.85 7.12
N GLU A 166 -14.42 -1.37 7.45
CA GLU A 166 -15.69 -0.95 6.85
C GLU A 166 -16.34 0.13 7.71
N SER A 167 -16.95 1.12 7.07
CA SER A 167 -17.84 2.04 7.75
C SER A 167 -19.27 1.50 7.72
N THR A 168 -19.88 1.46 8.86
CA THR A 168 -21.30 1.07 8.99
C THR A 168 -22.27 1.99 8.22
N ALA A 169 -21.80 3.15 7.78
CA ALA A 169 -22.58 4.11 7.00
C ALA A 169 -22.42 3.94 5.47
N SER A 170 -21.57 3.02 5.00
CA SER A 170 -21.36 2.80 3.58
C SER A 170 -22.50 1.99 2.98
N THR A 171 -23.14 2.53 1.94
CA THR A 171 -24.11 1.81 1.10
C THR A 171 -23.43 1.15 -0.12
N ARG A 172 -22.10 1.21 -0.21
CA ARG A 172 -21.35 0.69 -1.34
C ARG A 172 -21.05 -0.80 -1.16
N THR A 173 -21.12 -1.54 -2.23
CA THR A 173 -20.65 -2.93 -2.25
C THR A 173 -19.14 -2.91 -2.33
N GLU A 174 -18.50 -3.46 -1.32
CA GLU A 174 -17.05 -3.66 -1.26
C GLU A 174 -16.70 -5.04 -1.79
N ALA A 175 -15.61 -5.15 -2.53
CA ALA A 175 -15.15 -6.42 -3.09
C ALA A 175 -13.67 -6.61 -2.85
N ALA A 176 -13.31 -7.75 -2.27
CA ALA A 176 -11.94 -8.22 -2.12
C ALA A 176 -11.72 -9.48 -2.95
N ASN A 177 -10.77 -9.43 -3.87
CA ASN A 177 -10.36 -10.58 -4.66
C ASN A 177 -8.84 -10.78 -4.52
N PHE A 178 -8.45 -11.81 -3.79
CA PHE A 178 -7.06 -12.22 -3.65
C PHE A 178 -6.90 -13.59 -4.30
N LYS A 179 -6.15 -13.67 -5.40
CA LYS A 179 -6.01 -14.89 -6.19
C LYS A 179 -4.55 -15.16 -6.54
N ASN A 180 -4.13 -16.41 -6.39
CA ASN A 180 -2.77 -16.85 -6.69
C ASN A 180 -1.71 -16.01 -5.93
N ILE A 181 -1.91 -15.85 -4.62
CA ILE A 181 -0.96 -15.14 -3.75
C ILE A 181 0.02 -16.15 -3.16
N THR A 182 1.29 -15.87 -3.30
CA THR A 182 2.38 -16.69 -2.73
C THR A 182 3.21 -15.84 -1.79
N LEU A 183 3.45 -16.34 -0.58
CA LEU A 183 4.31 -15.71 0.43
C LEU A 183 5.56 -16.57 0.63
N THR A 184 6.73 -16.04 0.32
CA THR A 184 8.01 -16.76 0.44
C THR A 184 9.07 -15.88 1.12
N SER A 185 9.90 -16.49 1.98
CA SER A 185 11.05 -15.83 2.60
C SER A 185 10.73 -14.45 3.19
N SER A 186 9.52 -14.30 3.75
CA SER A 186 9.01 -13.02 4.25
C SER A 186 8.78 -13.08 5.76
N THR A 187 8.90 -11.94 6.42
CA THR A 187 8.71 -11.78 7.86
C THR A 187 7.56 -10.83 8.12
N ILE A 188 6.51 -11.31 8.78
CA ILE A 188 5.33 -10.52 9.15
C ILE A 188 5.22 -10.49 10.67
N ASN A 189 5.40 -9.33 11.26
CA ASN A 189 5.38 -9.09 12.70
C ASN A 189 4.28 -8.08 13.06
N GLY A 190 3.37 -8.47 13.92
CA GLY A 190 2.29 -7.63 14.44
C GLY A 190 1.60 -8.34 15.59
N TYR A 191 0.75 -7.64 16.33
CA TYR A 191 -0.12 -8.25 17.32
C TYR A 191 -1.16 -9.14 16.61
N ASP A 192 -1.91 -8.53 15.68
CA ASP A 192 -2.73 -9.25 14.72
C ASP A 192 -1.94 -9.37 13.40
N LYS A 193 -1.73 -10.58 12.93
CA LYS A 193 -0.93 -10.83 11.73
C LYS A 193 -1.56 -11.84 10.81
N GLY A 194 -1.43 -11.56 9.51
CA GLY A 194 -1.90 -12.42 8.44
C GLY A 194 -0.89 -12.53 7.30
N GLY A 195 -0.87 -13.64 6.60
CA GLY A 195 -0.03 -13.81 5.41
C GLY A 195 -0.58 -13.03 4.21
N VAL A 196 -1.88 -12.92 4.13
CA VAL A 196 -2.61 -12.24 3.03
C VAL A 196 -3.63 -11.30 3.63
#